data_bb18a6bcbc583b98ee0f84bc15ac3b27
#
_entry.id   bb18a6bcbc583b98ee0f84bc15ac3b27
#
_cell.length_a   1.000
_cell.length_b   1.000
_cell.length_c   1.000
_cell.angle_alpha   90.00
_cell.angle_beta   90.00
_cell.angle_gamma   90.00
#
_symmetry.space_group_name_H-M   'P 1'
#
loop_
_entity.id
_entity.type
_entity.pdbx_description
1 polymer ?
#
loop_
_entity_poly.entity_id
_entity_poly.type
_entity_poly.pdbx_seq_one_letter_code
_entity_poly.pdbx_strand_id
1 'polypeptide(L)'
;KFSAGLAGRYEDFSDFGSQASGKLSARYAFTDRIALRGTVSSGFRAPSLAQQYFQSTSTTFLAGNPNPFEIRTFPADSTVARALGAEPLDAETSLSYSLGLVLQPTDALYLTVDAYQIDVDDRIVLSSNLTGAGVRSLLESQGIFGINGGRYFTNAVDTRTRGVDVVGSYRWQLAASSVDLTAGYNYSETEVRSVAANPAALSANGLSLERIDRTERGRIEAGFPRDKFLINGSWNSEHWTLALGATRYGKYSTRPADASNDQTFGAKWVVDASASYKIDRWTLTLGADNVLDQYPDENNFANSTSGQFPYSNLSPFGFNGAYVYGRINYRW
;
A
#
# COMPACT_ATOMS: atom_id res chain seq x y z
N LYS A 1 -15.26 19.64 27.34
CA LYS A 1 -15.85 20.37 26.18
C LYS A 1 -16.24 19.36 25.10
N PHE A 2 -17.41 19.52 24.50
CA PHE A 2 -17.92 18.67 23.42
C PHE A 2 -17.92 19.44 22.10
N SER A 3 -17.52 18.78 21.02
CA SER A 3 -17.69 19.25 19.63
C SER A 3 -18.15 18.11 18.76
N ALA A 4 -19.02 18.41 17.80
CA ALA A 4 -19.48 17.46 16.78
C ALA A 4 -19.44 18.13 15.41
N GLY A 5 -19.22 17.35 14.38
CA GLY A 5 -19.19 17.79 12.99
C GLY A 5 -19.98 16.85 12.11
N LEU A 6 -20.75 17.40 11.17
CA LEU A 6 -21.46 16.71 10.12
C LEU A 6 -20.99 17.27 8.77
N ALA A 7 -20.68 16.38 7.82
CA ALA A 7 -20.35 16.75 6.45
C ALA A 7 -21.06 15.81 5.48
N GLY A 8 -21.48 16.35 4.35
CA GLY A 8 -22.02 15.60 3.22
C GLY A 8 -21.44 16.12 1.91
N ARG A 9 -21.22 15.22 0.97
CA ARG A 9 -20.69 15.51 -0.36
C ARG A 9 -21.50 14.76 -1.39
N TYR A 10 -21.82 15.40 -2.48
CA TYR A 10 -22.44 14.81 -3.65
C TYR A 10 -21.62 15.17 -4.89
N GLU A 11 -21.37 14.21 -5.74
CA GLU A 11 -20.62 14.39 -6.98
C GLU A 11 -21.30 13.62 -8.10
N ASP A 12 -21.25 14.17 -9.30
CA ASP A 12 -21.78 13.56 -10.51
C ASP A 12 -20.66 13.43 -11.54
N PHE A 13 -20.50 12.23 -12.05
CA PHE A 13 -19.45 11.86 -12.98
C PHE A 13 -20.05 11.31 -14.27
N SER A 14 -19.48 11.68 -15.41
CA SER A 14 -20.01 11.31 -16.73
C SER A 14 -19.85 9.82 -17.07
N ASP A 15 -18.95 9.11 -16.38
CA ASP A 15 -18.52 7.74 -16.71
C ASP A 15 -19.00 6.67 -15.71
N PHE A 16 -19.25 7.02 -14.45
CA PHE A 16 -19.73 6.08 -13.41
C PHE A 16 -20.86 6.66 -12.52
N GLY A 17 -21.50 7.76 -12.96
CA GLY A 17 -22.72 8.30 -12.35
C GLY A 17 -22.47 9.07 -11.06
N SER A 18 -23.56 9.25 -10.30
CA SER A 18 -23.58 10.11 -9.12
C SER A 18 -23.17 9.33 -7.86
N GLN A 19 -22.40 9.98 -7.01
CA GLN A 19 -21.92 9.43 -5.75
C GLN A 19 -22.19 10.39 -4.60
N ALA A 20 -22.64 9.84 -3.47
CA ALA A 20 -22.84 10.59 -2.24
C ALA A 20 -21.99 10.02 -1.10
N SER A 21 -21.39 10.88 -0.30
CA SER A 21 -20.65 10.49 0.88
C SER A 21 -20.97 11.38 2.07
N GLY A 22 -20.80 10.85 3.27
CA GLY A 22 -21.12 11.55 4.50
C GLY A 22 -20.16 11.23 5.63
N LYS A 23 -20.04 12.15 6.58
CA LYS A 23 -19.19 12.01 7.75
C LYS A 23 -19.86 12.59 8.98
N LEU A 24 -19.88 11.81 10.05
CA LEU A 24 -20.20 12.25 11.41
C LEU A 24 -18.95 12.11 12.27
N SER A 25 -18.57 13.15 12.97
CA SER A 25 -17.46 13.15 13.90
C SER A 25 -17.86 13.76 15.23
N ALA A 26 -17.28 13.26 16.33
CA ALA A 26 -17.46 13.80 17.66
C ALA A 26 -16.13 13.79 18.42
N ARG A 27 -15.96 14.80 19.27
CA ARG A 27 -14.82 14.89 20.19
C ARG A 27 -15.31 15.36 21.54
N TYR A 28 -14.90 14.67 22.59
CA TYR A 28 -15.14 15.05 23.97
C TYR A 28 -13.82 15.26 24.72
N ALA A 29 -13.55 16.48 25.14
CA ALA A 29 -12.42 16.79 25.99
C ALA A 29 -12.84 16.68 27.46
N PHE A 30 -12.35 15.65 28.14
CA PHE A 30 -12.54 15.44 29.58
C PHE A 30 -11.83 16.51 30.37
N THR A 31 -10.59 16.81 29.94
CA THR A 31 -9.74 17.87 30.44
C THR A 31 -9.08 18.58 29.27
N ASP A 32 -8.29 19.63 29.50
CA ASP A 32 -7.48 20.26 28.46
C ASP A 32 -6.37 19.32 27.94
N ARG A 33 -6.09 18.23 28.67
CA ARG A 33 -5.03 17.24 28.37
C ARG A 33 -5.51 15.87 27.91
N ILE A 34 -6.81 15.58 28.03
CA ILE A 34 -7.37 14.27 27.68
C ILE A 34 -8.64 14.47 26.87
N ALA A 35 -8.64 13.90 25.66
CA ALA A 35 -9.81 13.91 24.80
C ALA A 35 -10.03 12.57 24.11
N LEU A 36 -11.29 12.22 23.94
CA LEU A 36 -11.77 11.10 23.12
C LEU A 36 -12.34 11.68 21.84
N ARG A 37 -12.09 11.01 20.70
CA ARG A 37 -12.66 11.37 19.41
C ARG A 37 -13.18 10.12 18.69
N GLY A 38 -14.21 10.29 17.91
CA GLY A 38 -14.75 9.20 17.09
C GLY A 38 -15.30 9.72 15.78
N THR A 39 -15.26 8.87 14.76
CA THR A 39 -15.77 9.21 13.42
C THR A 39 -16.42 8.01 12.79
N VAL A 40 -17.53 8.24 12.09
CA VAL A 40 -18.14 7.32 11.14
C VAL A 40 -18.24 8.07 9.82
N SER A 41 -17.76 7.46 8.74
CA SER A 41 -17.85 8.07 7.40
C SER A 41 -18.04 7.04 6.31
N SER A 42 -18.92 7.35 5.35
CA SER A 42 -18.96 6.69 4.07
C SER A 42 -18.08 7.44 3.07
N GLY A 43 -17.52 6.71 2.12
CA GLY A 43 -16.71 7.26 1.05
C GLY A 43 -16.87 6.45 -0.22
N PHE A 44 -16.35 6.96 -1.30
CA PHE A 44 -16.23 6.23 -2.56
C PHE A 44 -14.89 6.56 -3.23
N ARG A 45 -14.47 5.70 -4.13
CA ARG A 45 -13.32 5.93 -4.99
C ARG A 45 -13.67 5.57 -6.43
N ALA A 46 -13.65 6.58 -7.28
CA ALA A 46 -13.81 6.40 -8.71
C ALA A 46 -12.71 5.51 -9.31
N PRO A 47 -13.01 4.70 -10.34
CA PRO A 47 -11.99 4.05 -11.13
C PRO A 47 -11.01 5.08 -11.69
N SER A 48 -9.71 4.90 -11.47
CA SER A 48 -8.72 5.79 -12.07
C SER A 48 -8.64 5.57 -13.58
N LEU A 49 -8.22 6.60 -14.33
CA LEU A 49 -7.97 6.47 -15.77
C LEU A 49 -6.97 5.34 -16.08
N ALA A 50 -5.98 5.14 -15.21
CA ALA A 50 -5.05 4.02 -15.34
C ALA A 50 -5.77 2.67 -15.18
N GLN A 51 -6.71 2.52 -14.25
CA GLN A 51 -7.46 1.28 -14.10
C GLN A 51 -8.40 1.01 -15.28
N GLN A 52 -8.99 2.06 -15.84
CA GLN A 52 -9.92 1.94 -16.98
C GLN A 52 -9.19 1.63 -18.30
N TYR A 53 -8.09 2.34 -18.58
CA TYR A 53 -7.48 2.38 -19.91
C TYR A 53 -6.06 1.79 -19.99
N PHE A 54 -5.50 1.31 -18.88
CA PHE A 54 -4.14 0.76 -18.86
C PHE A 54 -4.03 -0.47 -19.73
N GLN A 55 -3.06 -0.46 -20.62
CA GLN A 55 -2.70 -1.58 -21.45
C GLN A 55 -1.19 -1.76 -21.44
N SER A 56 -0.74 -3.00 -21.18
CA SER A 56 0.68 -3.34 -21.18
C SER A 56 0.86 -4.82 -21.45
N THR A 57 1.94 -5.19 -22.12
CA THR A 57 2.37 -6.58 -22.26
C THR A 57 3.57 -6.78 -21.35
N SER A 58 3.50 -7.77 -20.48
CA SER A 58 4.58 -8.22 -19.62
C SER A 58 5.15 -9.53 -20.15
N THR A 59 6.43 -9.53 -20.46
CA THR A 59 7.14 -10.71 -20.96
C THR A 59 7.92 -11.36 -19.83
N THR A 60 7.79 -12.66 -19.69
CA THR A 60 8.52 -13.47 -18.72
C THR A 60 9.08 -14.70 -19.41
N PHE A 61 10.20 -15.23 -18.92
CA PHE A 61 10.75 -16.50 -19.39
C PHE A 61 10.54 -17.55 -18.29
N LEU A 62 9.84 -18.62 -18.64
CA LEU A 62 9.59 -19.72 -17.72
C LEU A 62 10.80 -20.68 -17.74
N ALA A 63 11.16 -21.23 -16.59
CA ALA A 63 12.24 -22.20 -16.47
C ALA A 63 11.99 -23.39 -17.42
N GLY A 64 12.99 -23.73 -18.24
CA GLY A 64 12.92 -24.83 -19.22
C GLY A 64 12.13 -24.52 -20.50
N ASN A 65 11.62 -23.31 -20.68
CA ASN A 65 10.95 -22.88 -21.91
C ASN A 65 11.74 -21.73 -22.56
N PRO A 66 12.31 -21.93 -23.78
CA PRO A 66 13.06 -20.89 -24.47
C PRO A 66 12.16 -19.78 -25.05
N ASN A 67 10.87 -20.01 -25.16
CA ASN A 67 9.94 -19.05 -25.72
C ASN A 67 9.50 -18.05 -24.65
N PRO A 68 9.35 -16.76 -24.99
CA PRO A 68 8.79 -15.77 -24.08
C PRO A 68 7.35 -16.14 -23.73
N PHE A 69 6.99 -15.90 -22.46
CA PHE A 69 5.63 -16.06 -21.96
C PHE A 69 5.04 -14.68 -21.72
N GLU A 70 4.06 -14.29 -22.52
CA GLU A 70 3.53 -12.95 -22.55
C GLU A 70 2.12 -12.89 -21.98
N ILE A 71 1.95 -12.02 -20.98
CA ILE A 71 0.66 -11.68 -20.38
C ILE A 71 0.33 -10.23 -20.72
N ARG A 72 -0.85 -10.02 -21.30
CA ARG A 72 -1.33 -8.68 -21.63
C ARG A 72 -2.38 -8.21 -20.64
N THR A 73 -2.19 -7.01 -20.11
CA THR A 73 -3.24 -6.29 -19.36
C THR A 73 -4.09 -5.55 -20.38
N PHE A 74 -5.39 -5.82 -20.37
CA PHE A 74 -6.38 -5.21 -21.27
C PHE A 74 -7.20 -4.18 -20.51
N PRO A 75 -7.60 -3.07 -21.15
CA PRO A 75 -8.63 -2.18 -20.61
C PRO A 75 -9.92 -2.96 -20.32
N ALA A 76 -10.56 -2.71 -19.18
CA ALA A 76 -11.72 -3.48 -18.72
C ALA A 76 -12.90 -3.43 -19.70
N ASP A 77 -13.07 -2.32 -20.43
CA ASP A 77 -14.13 -2.10 -21.41
C ASP A 77 -13.81 -2.66 -22.82
N SER A 78 -12.60 -3.17 -23.04
CA SER A 78 -12.19 -3.71 -24.35
C SER A 78 -12.96 -4.99 -24.71
N THR A 79 -13.20 -5.20 -25.99
CA THR A 79 -13.85 -6.43 -26.51
C THR A 79 -13.17 -7.70 -26.01
N VAL A 80 -11.84 -7.70 -25.94
CA VAL A 80 -11.04 -8.84 -25.50
C VAL A 80 -11.20 -9.09 -24.01
N ALA A 81 -11.14 -8.04 -23.17
CA ALA A 81 -11.36 -8.19 -21.74
C ALA A 81 -12.78 -8.70 -21.45
N ARG A 82 -13.80 -8.18 -22.14
CA ARG A 82 -15.20 -8.65 -22.05
C ARG A 82 -15.35 -10.11 -22.45
N ALA A 83 -14.63 -10.55 -23.47
CA ALA A 83 -14.61 -11.97 -23.88
C ALA A 83 -13.98 -12.85 -22.78
N LEU A 84 -13.08 -12.32 -21.96
CA LEU A 84 -12.52 -12.94 -20.77
C LEU A 84 -13.37 -12.73 -19.50
N GLY A 85 -14.53 -12.09 -19.61
CA GLY A 85 -15.46 -11.87 -18.51
C GLY A 85 -15.27 -10.57 -17.74
N ALA A 86 -14.56 -9.57 -18.31
CA ALA A 86 -14.51 -8.23 -17.74
C ALA A 86 -15.86 -7.52 -17.89
N GLU A 87 -16.15 -6.67 -16.92
CA GLU A 87 -17.27 -5.73 -16.91
C GLU A 87 -16.71 -4.31 -16.79
N PRO A 88 -17.47 -3.28 -17.22
CA PRO A 88 -17.11 -1.89 -16.94
C PRO A 88 -16.86 -1.69 -15.45
N LEU A 89 -15.91 -0.82 -15.13
CA LEU A 89 -15.58 -0.56 -13.72
C LEU A 89 -16.56 0.43 -13.11
N ASP A 90 -17.01 0.09 -11.91
CA ASP A 90 -17.81 0.94 -11.05
C ASP A 90 -16.95 1.57 -9.93
N ALA A 91 -17.51 2.57 -9.25
CA ALA A 91 -16.87 3.17 -8.08
C ALA A 91 -16.84 2.18 -6.91
N GLU A 92 -15.68 2.08 -6.25
CA GLU A 92 -15.60 1.41 -4.94
C GLU A 92 -16.33 2.23 -3.89
N THR A 93 -16.99 1.58 -2.96
CA THR A 93 -17.59 2.24 -1.80
C THR A 93 -16.91 1.84 -0.50
N SER A 94 -16.96 2.71 0.50
CA SER A 94 -16.33 2.42 1.78
C SER A 94 -17.15 2.91 2.96
N LEU A 95 -17.04 2.17 4.07
CA LEU A 95 -17.57 2.56 5.36
C LEU A 95 -16.44 2.47 6.40
N SER A 96 -16.14 3.60 7.05
CA SER A 96 -15.02 3.74 7.96
C SER A 96 -15.49 4.14 9.34
N TYR A 97 -14.93 3.50 10.35
CA TYR A 97 -15.12 3.80 11.77
C TYR A 97 -13.78 4.08 12.41
N SER A 98 -13.71 5.07 13.26
CA SER A 98 -12.51 5.30 14.08
C SER A 98 -12.88 5.76 15.49
N LEU A 99 -12.04 5.36 16.46
CA LEU A 99 -12.08 5.79 17.83
C LEU A 99 -10.67 6.11 18.29
N GLY A 100 -10.45 7.32 18.79
CA GLY A 100 -9.12 7.80 19.14
C GLY A 100 -9.08 8.47 20.50
N LEU A 101 -7.99 8.23 21.23
CA LEU A 101 -7.64 8.88 22.47
C LEU A 101 -6.49 9.85 22.23
N VAL A 102 -6.63 11.07 22.73
CA VAL A 102 -5.60 12.13 22.68
C VAL A 102 -5.18 12.45 24.10
N LEU A 103 -3.90 12.35 24.36
CA LEU A 103 -3.29 12.58 25.66
C LEU A 103 -2.17 13.62 25.54
N GLN A 104 -2.15 14.61 26.45
CA GLN A 104 -1.07 15.57 26.61
C GLN A 104 -0.68 15.64 28.08
N PRO A 105 -0.01 14.59 28.64
CA PRO A 105 0.29 14.51 30.08
C PRO A 105 1.12 15.70 30.57
N THR A 106 2.01 16.21 29.71
CA THR A 106 2.79 17.42 29.93
C THR A 106 2.75 18.30 28.68
N ASP A 107 3.22 19.56 28.79
CA ASP A 107 3.30 20.45 27.62
C ASP A 107 4.31 19.95 26.57
N ALA A 108 5.24 19.11 27.00
CA ALA A 108 6.26 18.53 26.14
C ALA A 108 5.86 17.19 25.49
N LEU A 109 4.90 16.45 26.05
CA LEU A 109 4.50 15.10 25.61
C LEU A 109 3.09 15.13 25.02
N TYR A 110 3.00 14.71 23.77
CA TYR A 110 1.74 14.49 23.06
C TYR A 110 1.65 13.04 22.60
N LEU A 111 0.52 12.37 22.84
CA LEU A 111 0.29 10.98 22.48
C LEU A 111 -1.12 10.82 21.90
N THR A 112 -1.23 10.09 20.79
CA THR A 112 -2.51 9.63 20.23
C THR A 112 -2.53 8.12 20.09
N VAL A 113 -3.71 7.54 20.34
CA VAL A 113 -4.00 6.15 20.06
C VAL A 113 -5.31 6.11 19.31
N ASP A 114 -5.30 5.63 18.08
CA ASP A 114 -6.46 5.56 17.20
C ASP A 114 -6.68 4.12 16.75
N ALA A 115 -7.85 3.56 17.00
CA ALA A 115 -8.30 2.29 16.46
C ALA A 115 -9.29 2.56 15.32
N TYR A 116 -9.21 1.76 14.25
CA TYR A 116 -10.08 1.95 13.09
C TYR A 116 -10.49 0.63 12.44
N GLN A 117 -11.61 0.68 11.74
CA GLN A 117 -12.07 -0.32 10.78
C GLN A 117 -12.53 0.37 9.52
N ILE A 118 -12.11 -0.17 8.37
CA ILE A 118 -12.47 0.31 7.03
C ILE A 118 -12.98 -0.90 6.26
N ASP A 119 -14.24 -0.88 5.88
CA ASP A 119 -14.84 -1.82 4.93
C ASP A 119 -14.84 -1.16 3.55
N VAL A 120 -14.35 -1.88 2.54
CA VAL A 120 -14.39 -1.44 1.14
C VAL A 120 -15.13 -2.52 0.37
N ASP A 121 -16.23 -2.14 -0.23
CA ASP A 121 -17.05 -3.00 -1.09
C ASP A 121 -16.74 -2.67 -2.56
N ASP A 122 -16.85 -3.67 -3.43
CA ASP A 122 -16.55 -3.58 -4.87
C ASP A 122 -15.15 -3.05 -5.17
N ARG A 123 -14.16 -3.43 -4.38
CA ARG A 123 -12.78 -2.99 -4.55
C ARG A 123 -12.23 -3.39 -5.91
N ILE A 124 -11.66 -2.40 -6.61
CA ILE A 124 -11.03 -2.61 -7.92
C ILE A 124 -9.65 -3.22 -7.73
N VAL A 125 -9.48 -4.41 -8.26
CA VAL A 125 -8.22 -5.17 -8.23
C VAL A 125 -7.86 -5.62 -9.63
N LEU A 126 -6.59 -5.96 -9.85
CA LEU A 126 -6.16 -6.62 -11.07
C LEU A 126 -6.56 -8.09 -10.98
N SER A 127 -7.15 -8.64 -12.03
CA SER A 127 -7.46 -10.07 -12.09
C SER A 127 -6.18 -10.91 -12.08
N SER A 128 -6.32 -12.18 -11.75
CA SER A 128 -5.28 -13.18 -11.94
C SER A 128 -4.82 -13.23 -13.40
N ASN A 129 -3.66 -13.81 -13.63
CA ASN A 129 -3.19 -14.11 -14.98
C ASN A 129 -4.03 -15.24 -15.57
N LEU A 130 -5.00 -14.90 -16.40
CA LEU A 130 -5.85 -15.86 -17.12
C LEU A 130 -5.05 -16.46 -18.28
N THR A 131 -4.68 -17.72 -18.16
CA THR A 131 -3.76 -18.41 -19.09
C THR A 131 -4.30 -19.79 -19.50
N GLY A 132 -3.63 -20.42 -20.44
CA GLY A 132 -3.95 -21.77 -20.92
C GLY A 132 -4.35 -21.80 -22.39
N ALA A 133 -4.50 -23.02 -22.95
CA ALA A 133 -4.80 -23.22 -24.38
C ALA A 133 -6.12 -22.54 -24.78
N GLY A 134 -7.16 -22.67 -23.95
CA GLY A 134 -8.46 -22.06 -24.24
C GLY A 134 -8.41 -20.54 -24.27
N VAL A 135 -7.66 -19.90 -23.33
CA VAL A 135 -7.45 -18.45 -23.32
C VAL A 135 -6.71 -18.03 -24.59
N ARG A 136 -5.66 -18.76 -24.99
CA ARG A 136 -4.91 -18.47 -26.20
C ARG A 136 -5.79 -18.53 -27.43
N SER A 137 -6.57 -19.59 -27.57
CA SER A 137 -7.52 -19.72 -28.69
C SER A 137 -8.56 -18.59 -28.70
N LEU A 138 -9.03 -18.17 -27.52
CA LEU A 138 -9.92 -17.03 -27.43
C LEU A 138 -9.25 -15.74 -27.90
N LEU A 139 -8.02 -15.46 -27.45
CA LEU A 139 -7.25 -14.28 -27.86
C LEU A 139 -6.99 -14.29 -29.38
N GLU A 140 -6.60 -15.42 -29.94
CA GLU A 140 -6.38 -15.60 -31.38
C GLU A 140 -7.68 -15.37 -32.19
N SER A 141 -8.83 -15.81 -31.68
CA SER A 141 -10.14 -15.56 -32.31
C SER A 141 -10.51 -14.06 -32.33
N GLN A 142 -9.92 -13.27 -31.41
CA GLN A 142 -10.05 -11.82 -31.37
C GLN A 142 -8.94 -11.10 -32.15
N GLY A 143 -8.14 -11.83 -32.94
CA GLY A 143 -7.03 -11.26 -33.72
C GLY A 143 -5.78 -10.93 -32.91
N ILE A 144 -5.64 -11.44 -31.69
CA ILE A 144 -4.48 -11.21 -30.84
C ILE A 144 -3.60 -12.45 -30.81
N PHE A 145 -2.48 -12.38 -31.50
CA PHE A 145 -1.52 -13.47 -31.67
C PHE A 145 -0.27 -13.25 -30.81
N GLY A 146 0.40 -14.33 -30.43
CA GLY A 146 1.66 -14.30 -29.68
C GLY A 146 1.52 -14.02 -28.18
N ILE A 147 0.30 -13.86 -27.68
CA ILE A 147 0.01 -13.60 -26.27
C ILE A 147 -0.44 -14.91 -25.58
N ASN A 148 0.15 -15.22 -24.44
CA ASN A 148 -0.11 -16.45 -23.69
C ASN A 148 -1.29 -16.34 -22.73
N GLY A 149 -1.67 -15.12 -22.34
CA GLY A 149 -2.78 -14.87 -21.44
C GLY A 149 -3.14 -13.41 -21.30
N GLY A 150 -4.21 -13.15 -20.57
CA GLY A 150 -4.74 -11.82 -20.33
C GLY A 150 -5.06 -11.59 -18.87
N ARG A 151 -5.16 -10.31 -18.49
CA ARG A 151 -5.69 -9.84 -17.21
C ARG A 151 -6.31 -8.46 -17.39
N TYR A 152 -7.14 -8.07 -16.47
CA TYR A 152 -7.88 -6.80 -16.50
C TYR A 152 -8.21 -6.33 -15.08
N PHE A 153 -8.49 -5.06 -14.91
CA PHE A 153 -9.03 -4.54 -13.65
C PHE A 153 -10.52 -4.87 -13.52
N THR A 154 -10.95 -5.18 -12.30
CA THR A 154 -12.32 -5.64 -12.03
C THR A 154 -12.74 -5.29 -10.60
N ASN A 155 -14.01 -4.93 -10.38
CA ASN A 155 -14.63 -4.83 -9.07
C ASN A 155 -14.97 -6.25 -8.58
N ALA A 156 -14.08 -6.88 -7.85
CA ALA A 156 -14.20 -8.31 -7.58
C ALA A 156 -14.04 -8.72 -6.12
N VAL A 157 -13.64 -7.82 -5.24
CA VAL A 157 -13.38 -8.18 -3.84
C VAL A 157 -13.93 -7.16 -2.87
N ASP A 158 -14.52 -7.65 -1.78
CA ASP A 158 -14.80 -6.84 -0.61
C ASP A 158 -13.71 -7.08 0.42
N THR A 159 -13.24 -6.02 1.02
CA THR A 159 -12.16 -6.10 2.00
C THR A 159 -12.55 -5.43 3.30
N ARG A 160 -11.95 -5.90 4.39
CA ARG A 160 -11.98 -5.24 5.69
C ARG A 160 -10.57 -5.03 6.19
N THR A 161 -10.28 -3.80 6.53
CA THR A 161 -9.02 -3.42 7.18
C THR A 161 -9.31 -2.99 8.61
N ARG A 162 -8.61 -3.55 9.57
CA ARG A 162 -8.62 -3.14 10.97
C ARG A 162 -7.23 -2.77 11.41
N GLY A 163 -7.12 -1.74 12.22
CA GLY A 163 -5.82 -1.33 12.68
C GLY A 163 -5.84 -0.47 13.92
N VAL A 164 -4.64 -0.26 14.45
CA VAL A 164 -4.36 0.63 15.58
C VAL A 164 -3.11 1.44 15.25
N ASP A 165 -3.23 2.76 15.40
CA ASP A 165 -2.13 3.70 15.28
C ASP A 165 -1.82 4.30 16.64
N VAL A 166 -0.55 4.28 17.03
CA VAL A 166 -0.04 4.95 18.23
C VAL A 166 1.05 5.93 17.79
N VAL A 167 0.88 7.21 18.07
CA VAL A 167 1.87 8.22 17.76
C VAL A 167 2.16 9.04 19.00
N GLY A 168 3.45 9.13 19.36
CA GLY A 168 3.94 9.94 20.44
C GLY A 168 5.00 10.94 19.98
N SER A 169 4.93 12.17 20.47
CA SER A 169 5.99 13.16 20.28
C SER A 169 6.39 13.78 21.60
N TYR A 170 7.68 13.98 21.77
CA TYR A 170 8.25 14.60 22.96
C TYR A 170 9.30 15.63 22.57
N ARG A 171 9.23 16.80 23.20
CA ARG A 171 10.21 17.88 23.03
C ARG A 171 10.91 18.20 24.34
N TRP A 172 12.21 18.01 24.39
CA TRP A 172 13.08 18.49 25.44
C TRP A 172 13.65 19.87 25.07
N GLN A 173 13.35 20.86 25.85
CA GLN A 173 14.00 22.17 25.77
C GLN A 173 15.18 22.19 26.73
N LEU A 174 16.39 22.27 26.18
CA LEU A 174 17.63 22.46 26.93
C LEU A 174 18.05 23.95 26.88
N ALA A 175 19.00 24.38 27.71
CA ALA A 175 19.37 25.78 27.80
C ALA A 175 19.81 26.40 26.45
N ALA A 176 20.53 25.64 25.59
CA ALA A 176 21.05 26.11 24.31
C ALA A 176 20.69 25.19 23.14
N SER A 177 19.79 24.23 23.33
CA SER A 177 19.41 23.28 22.29
C SER A 177 18.05 22.70 22.58
N SER A 178 17.50 21.92 21.61
CA SER A 178 16.30 21.13 21.81
C SER A 178 16.50 19.72 21.26
N VAL A 179 15.77 18.76 21.84
CA VAL A 179 15.65 17.42 21.31
C VAL A 179 14.18 17.18 21.00
N ASP A 180 13.89 16.86 19.76
CA ASP A 180 12.58 16.44 19.30
C ASP A 180 12.61 14.93 19.04
N LEU A 181 11.69 14.19 19.64
CA LEU A 181 11.51 12.76 19.47
C LEU A 181 10.09 12.49 19.01
N THR A 182 9.94 11.69 17.96
CA THR A 182 8.64 11.17 17.52
C THR A 182 8.74 9.66 17.36
N ALA A 183 7.81 8.92 17.97
CA ALA A 183 7.67 7.48 17.79
C ALA A 183 6.27 7.18 17.27
N GLY A 184 6.17 6.24 16.32
CA GLY A 184 4.92 5.79 15.75
C GLY A 184 4.89 4.28 15.65
N TYR A 185 3.76 3.68 15.99
CA TYR A 185 3.48 2.27 15.79
C TYR A 185 2.16 2.15 15.03
N ASN A 186 2.17 1.43 13.94
CA ASN A 186 1.00 1.05 13.18
C ASN A 186 0.86 -0.47 13.21
N TYR A 187 -0.32 -0.95 13.54
CA TYR A 187 -0.75 -2.31 13.26
C TYR A 187 -1.97 -2.27 12.35
N SER A 188 -1.93 -3.01 11.24
CA SER A 188 -3.01 -3.03 10.25
C SER A 188 -3.12 -4.42 9.64
N GLU A 189 -4.33 -4.97 9.61
CA GLU A 189 -4.64 -6.25 9.00
C GLU A 189 -5.79 -6.07 8.01
N THR A 190 -5.58 -6.54 6.78
CA THR A 190 -6.61 -6.55 5.74
C THR A 190 -7.02 -7.99 5.43
N GLU A 191 -8.31 -8.27 5.46
CA GLU A 191 -8.92 -9.53 5.06
C GLU A 191 -9.81 -9.36 3.83
N VAL A 192 -9.83 -10.33 2.94
CA VAL A 192 -10.80 -10.44 1.85
C VAL A 192 -12.05 -11.09 2.43
N ARG A 193 -13.14 -10.32 2.53
CA ARG A 193 -14.43 -10.77 3.08
C ARG A 193 -15.22 -11.61 2.10
N SER A 194 -15.21 -11.16 0.84
CA SER A 194 -15.87 -11.86 -0.26
C SER A 194 -15.11 -11.68 -1.55
N VAL A 195 -15.27 -12.62 -2.45
CA VAL A 195 -14.84 -12.55 -3.85
C VAL A 195 -16.08 -12.75 -4.71
N ALA A 196 -16.32 -11.85 -5.65
CA ALA A 196 -17.43 -11.97 -6.57
C ALA A 196 -17.31 -13.25 -7.41
N ALA A 197 -18.44 -13.87 -7.72
CA ALA A 197 -18.48 -15.10 -8.51
C ALA A 197 -17.71 -14.95 -9.83
N ASN A 198 -17.08 -16.03 -10.25
CA ASN A 198 -16.41 -16.04 -11.54
C ASN A 198 -17.41 -15.76 -12.68
N PRO A 199 -17.05 -14.91 -13.65
CA PRO A 199 -17.84 -14.76 -14.86
C PRO A 199 -18.01 -16.09 -15.57
N ALA A 200 -19.18 -16.31 -16.19
CA ALA A 200 -19.47 -17.52 -16.93
C ALA A 200 -18.43 -17.81 -18.06
N ALA A 201 -17.85 -16.76 -18.64
CA ALA A 201 -16.80 -16.87 -19.64
C ALA A 201 -15.57 -17.66 -19.16
N LEU A 202 -15.22 -17.57 -17.87
CA LEU A 202 -14.07 -18.28 -17.27
C LEU A 202 -14.36 -19.76 -16.98
N SER A 203 -15.61 -20.17 -17.01
CA SER A 203 -16.05 -21.57 -16.84
C SER A 203 -16.52 -22.21 -18.13
N ALA A 204 -16.71 -21.41 -19.19
CA ALA A 204 -17.16 -21.87 -20.49
C ALA A 204 -15.99 -22.51 -21.29
N ASN A 205 -16.32 -23.30 -22.28
CA ASN A 205 -15.36 -23.86 -23.24
C ASN A 205 -14.19 -24.64 -22.61
N GLY A 206 -14.41 -25.30 -21.48
CA GLY A 206 -13.37 -26.07 -20.79
C GLY A 206 -12.35 -25.24 -20.05
N LEU A 207 -12.59 -23.94 -19.87
CA LEU A 207 -11.79 -23.09 -18.98
C LEU A 207 -12.19 -23.38 -17.53
N SER A 208 -11.19 -23.54 -16.67
CA SER A 208 -11.35 -23.62 -15.20
C SER A 208 -10.41 -22.60 -14.58
N LEU A 209 -10.79 -21.33 -14.70
CA LEU A 209 -9.96 -20.20 -14.28
C LEU A 209 -10.65 -19.45 -13.15
N GLU A 210 -9.86 -18.94 -12.22
CA GLU A 210 -10.32 -18.05 -11.17
C GLU A 210 -9.95 -16.62 -11.51
N ARG A 211 -10.96 -15.70 -11.49
CA ARG A 211 -10.73 -14.28 -11.70
C ARG A 211 -9.80 -13.71 -10.64
N ILE A 212 -9.98 -14.15 -9.39
CA ILE A 212 -9.15 -13.77 -8.25
C ILE A 212 -8.67 -15.06 -7.59
N ASP A 213 -7.46 -15.47 -7.90
CA ASP A 213 -6.85 -16.67 -7.38
C ASP A 213 -6.18 -16.44 -6.01
N ARG A 214 -5.53 -17.50 -5.52
CA ARG A 214 -4.76 -17.50 -4.28
C ARG A 214 -3.66 -16.43 -4.26
N THR A 215 -3.03 -16.17 -5.39
CA THR A 215 -1.93 -15.21 -5.50
C THR A 215 -2.43 -13.78 -5.28
N GLU A 216 -3.51 -13.40 -5.95
CA GLU A 216 -4.09 -12.07 -5.83
C GLU A 216 -4.69 -11.83 -4.43
N ARG A 217 -5.37 -12.84 -3.85
CA ARG A 217 -5.80 -12.77 -2.45
C ARG A 217 -4.61 -12.62 -1.50
N GLY A 218 -3.56 -13.40 -1.72
CA GLY A 218 -2.34 -13.35 -0.92
C GLY A 218 -1.66 -11.98 -0.92
N ARG A 219 -1.69 -11.27 -2.05
CA ARG A 219 -1.19 -9.88 -2.14
C ARG A 219 -1.95 -8.91 -1.25
N ILE A 220 -3.27 -9.09 -1.15
CA ILE A 220 -4.13 -8.23 -0.31
C ILE A 220 -3.94 -8.55 1.18
N GLU A 221 -3.94 -9.85 1.56
CA GLU A 221 -4.00 -10.31 2.95
C GLU A 221 -2.63 -10.43 3.62
N ALA A 222 -1.57 -10.66 2.85
CA ALA A 222 -0.24 -10.99 3.37
C ALA A 222 0.91 -10.28 2.67
N GLY A 223 0.66 -9.59 1.56
CA GLY A 223 1.70 -8.92 0.75
C GLY A 223 2.29 -7.67 1.40
N PHE A 224 1.69 -7.16 2.47
CA PHE A 224 2.18 -6.01 3.22
C PHE A 224 2.44 -6.37 4.67
N PRO A 225 3.45 -5.76 5.33
CA PRO A 225 3.65 -5.92 6.77
C PRO A 225 2.42 -5.46 7.56
N ARG A 226 2.00 -6.30 8.50
CA ARG A 226 0.90 -5.93 9.41
C ARG A 226 1.34 -4.92 10.47
N ASP A 227 2.61 -4.88 10.81
CA ASP A 227 3.16 -3.96 11.79
C ASP A 227 4.30 -3.12 11.21
N LYS A 228 4.32 -1.86 11.58
CA LYS A 228 5.37 -0.90 11.28
C LYS A 228 5.66 -0.07 12.51
N PHE A 229 6.92 0.06 12.88
CA PHE A 229 7.36 0.96 13.94
C PHE A 229 8.34 1.97 13.34
N LEU A 230 8.19 3.22 13.71
CA LEU A 230 9.14 4.28 13.38
C LEU A 230 9.54 5.05 14.62
N ILE A 231 10.79 5.50 14.65
CA ILE A 231 11.28 6.44 15.65
C ILE A 231 12.19 7.44 14.94
N ASN A 232 11.93 8.73 15.17
CA ASN A 232 12.73 9.82 14.63
C ASN A 232 13.15 10.72 15.77
N GLY A 233 14.42 11.02 15.86
CA GLY A 233 15.00 11.93 16.80
C GLY A 233 15.78 13.03 16.09
N SER A 234 15.66 14.27 16.55
CA SER A 234 16.54 15.35 16.13
C SER A 234 17.03 16.14 17.33
N TRP A 235 18.32 16.43 17.35
CA TRP A 235 18.93 17.37 18.25
C TRP A 235 19.28 18.64 17.49
N ASN A 236 18.80 19.77 17.98
CA ASN A 236 18.94 21.07 17.34
C ASN A 236 19.64 22.05 18.30
N SER A 237 20.72 22.65 17.85
CA SER A 237 21.43 23.72 18.52
C SER A 237 21.55 24.95 17.62
N GLU A 238 22.27 25.97 18.04
CA GLU A 238 22.49 27.18 17.25
C GLU A 238 23.11 26.87 15.87
N HIS A 239 24.09 25.96 15.83
CA HIS A 239 24.85 25.65 14.62
C HIS A 239 24.59 24.25 14.11
N TRP A 240 24.24 23.28 14.96
CA TRP A 240 24.10 21.89 14.59
C TRP A 240 22.66 21.40 14.59
N THR A 241 22.32 20.62 13.59
CA THR A 241 21.16 19.72 13.60
C THR A 241 21.64 18.30 13.32
N LEU A 242 21.42 17.40 14.29
CA LEU A 242 21.64 15.97 14.13
C LEU A 242 20.28 15.29 14.05
N ALA A 243 20.08 14.42 13.06
CA ALA A 243 18.85 13.65 12.92
C ALA A 243 19.16 12.18 12.76
N LEU A 244 18.37 11.35 13.42
CA LEU A 244 18.40 9.89 13.35
C LEU A 244 16.97 9.40 13.18
N GLY A 245 16.73 8.59 12.15
CA GLY A 245 15.48 7.90 11.89
C GLY A 245 15.69 6.40 11.89
N ALA A 246 14.77 5.64 12.46
CA ALA A 246 14.77 4.20 12.33
C ALA A 246 13.33 3.72 12.06
N THR A 247 13.17 2.91 11.02
CA THR A 247 11.90 2.30 10.66
C THR A 247 12.04 0.79 10.68
N ARG A 248 11.19 0.13 11.47
CA ARG A 248 11.03 -1.33 11.43
C ARG A 248 9.81 -1.66 10.58
N TYR A 249 10.03 -2.44 9.56
CA TYR A 249 8.98 -3.08 8.79
C TYR A 249 8.78 -4.50 9.31
N GLY A 250 7.52 -4.88 9.57
CA GLY A 250 7.15 -6.21 9.99
C GLY A 250 7.34 -7.26 8.88
N LYS A 251 6.94 -8.49 9.17
CA LYS A 251 6.97 -9.59 8.20
C LYS A 251 5.89 -9.41 7.14
N TYR A 252 6.17 -9.85 5.92
CA TYR A 252 5.22 -9.97 4.82
C TYR A 252 5.44 -11.28 4.08
N SER A 253 4.49 -11.69 3.24
CA SER A 253 4.58 -12.99 2.56
C SER A 253 4.14 -12.89 1.11
N THR A 254 4.75 -13.70 0.25
CA THR A 254 4.22 -14.03 -1.06
C THR A 254 3.52 -15.38 -1.01
N ARG A 255 2.37 -15.49 -1.68
CA ARG A 255 1.56 -16.70 -1.78
C ARG A 255 1.30 -17.02 -3.24
N PRO A 256 2.25 -17.66 -3.96
CA PRO A 256 2.05 -18.05 -5.35
C PRO A 256 0.96 -19.13 -5.49
N ALA A 257 0.59 -19.46 -6.73
CA ALA A 257 -0.45 -20.45 -7.00
C ALA A 257 -0.13 -21.82 -6.37
N ASP A 258 1.13 -22.26 -6.43
CA ASP A 258 1.61 -23.44 -5.71
C ASP A 258 1.99 -23.07 -4.27
N ALA A 259 1.22 -23.57 -3.31
CA ALA A 259 1.41 -23.31 -1.88
C ALA A 259 2.75 -23.83 -1.33
N SER A 260 3.40 -24.78 -1.99
CA SER A 260 4.74 -25.26 -1.59
C SER A 260 5.82 -24.19 -1.76
N ASN A 261 5.53 -23.15 -2.56
CA ASN A 261 6.42 -22.01 -2.80
C ASN A 261 6.07 -20.79 -1.93
N ASP A 262 5.19 -20.93 -0.94
CA ASP A 262 4.92 -19.85 0.02
C ASP A 262 6.21 -19.41 0.69
N GLN A 263 6.42 -18.10 0.73
CA GLN A 263 7.60 -17.53 1.37
C GLN A 263 7.21 -16.35 2.25
N THR A 264 7.74 -16.36 3.47
CA THR A 264 7.63 -15.24 4.41
C THR A 264 8.98 -14.55 4.54
N PHE A 265 8.98 -13.25 4.35
CA PHE A 265 10.15 -12.38 4.49
C PHE A 265 10.19 -11.80 5.90
N GLY A 266 11.37 -11.79 6.48
CA GLY A 266 11.60 -11.36 7.86
C GLY A 266 11.43 -9.86 8.06
N ALA A 267 11.19 -9.48 9.31
CA ALA A 267 11.15 -8.06 9.68
C ALA A 267 12.55 -7.44 9.57
N LYS A 268 12.62 -6.18 9.10
CA LYS A 268 13.86 -5.44 8.90
C LYS A 268 13.79 -4.04 9.52
N TRP A 269 14.95 -3.58 9.99
CA TRP A 269 15.16 -2.21 10.41
C TRP A 269 15.93 -1.45 9.33
N VAL A 270 15.42 -0.31 8.92
CA VAL A 270 16.12 0.66 8.07
C VAL A 270 16.42 1.89 8.91
N VAL A 271 17.66 2.35 8.89
CA VAL A 271 18.15 3.46 9.72
C VAL A 271 18.72 4.54 8.81
N ASP A 272 18.27 5.78 9.04
CA ASP A 272 18.73 6.97 8.33
C ASP A 272 19.39 7.92 9.31
N ALA A 273 20.48 8.58 8.92
CA ALA A 273 21.19 9.53 9.77
C ALA A 273 21.63 10.75 8.96
N SER A 274 21.60 11.92 9.60
CA SER A 274 22.17 13.11 8.99
C SER A 274 22.70 14.08 10.03
N ALA A 275 23.71 14.86 9.62
CA ALA A 275 24.27 15.96 10.38
C ALA A 275 24.31 17.21 9.50
N SER A 276 23.77 18.31 10.00
CA SER A 276 23.80 19.60 9.33
C SER A 276 24.52 20.62 10.19
N TYR A 277 25.38 21.43 9.57
CA TYR A 277 26.09 22.54 10.22
C TYR A 277 25.77 23.85 9.53
N LYS A 278 25.37 24.84 10.31
CA LYS A 278 25.03 26.18 9.84
C LYS A 278 26.17 27.16 10.11
N ILE A 279 26.62 27.82 9.04
CA ILE A 279 27.63 28.90 9.07
C ILE A 279 27.03 30.11 8.37
N ASP A 280 26.69 31.14 9.12
CA ASP A 280 26.03 32.36 8.61
C ASP A 280 24.81 32.01 7.74
N ARG A 281 24.92 32.22 6.43
CA ARG A 281 23.86 31.99 5.45
C ARG A 281 23.93 30.58 4.79
N TRP A 282 24.97 29.81 5.11
CA TRP A 282 25.17 28.48 4.57
C TRP A 282 24.70 27.39 5.53
N THR A 283 24.14 26.35 5.00
CA THR A 283 23.89 25.10 5.74
C THR A 283 24.50 23.95 4.95
N LEU A 284 25.44 23.25 5.54
CA LEU A 284 26.08 22.06 5.00
C LEU A 284 25.46 20.84 5.66
N THR A 285 25.02 19.87 4.89
CA THR A 285 24.45 18.62 5.40
C THR A 285 25.20 17.44 4.79
N LEU A 286 25.55 16.50 5.64
CA LEU A 286 25.98 15.14 5.25
C LEU A 286 24.96 14.16 5.81
N GLY A 287 24.49 13.24 4.99
CA GLY A 287 23.50 12.26 5.40
C GLY A 287 23.68 10.92 4.71
N ALA A 288 23.06 9.91 5.28
CA ALA A 288 22.97 8.58 4.70
C ALA A 288 21.57 8.01 4.97
N ASP A 289 20.93 7.56 3.92
CA ASP A 289 19.70 6.76 3.99
C ASP A 289 20.11 5.28 4.01
N ASN A 290 19.40 4.50 4.81
CA ASN A 290 19.74 3.08 5.04
C ASN A 290 21.21 2.88 5.41
N VAL A 291 21.68 3.63 6.41
CA VAL A 291 23.12 3.65 6.82
C VAL A 291 23.68 2.29 7.23
N LEU A 292 22.80 1.33 7.58
CA LEU A 292 23.18 -0.05 7.93
C LEU A 292 23.22 -0.98 6.70
N ASP A 293 23.03 -0.46 5.49
CA ASP A 293 23.07 -1.22 4.23
C ASP A 293 22.10 -2.43 4.25
N GLN A 294 20.91 -2.24 4.79
CA GLN A 294 19.94 -3.33 4.96
C GLN A 294 19.23 -3.64 3.64
N TYR A 295 19.15 -4.94 3.33
CA TYR A 295 18.40 -5.48 2.19
C TYR A 295 17.21 -6.31 2.66
N PRO A 296 16.15 -6.46 1.83
CA PRO A 296 15.11 -7.48 2.05
C PRO A 296 15.71 -8.89 2.06
N ASP A 297 14.95 -9.86 2.58
CA ASP A 297 15.30 -11.26 2.35
C ASP A 297 15.16 -11.61 0.87
N GLU A 298 16.04 -12.47 0.37
CA GLU A 298 16.02 -12.91 -1.01
C GLU A 298 14.83 -13.83 -1.29
N ASN A 299 14.32 -13.77 -2.52
CA ASN A 299 13.37 -14.74 -3.03
C ASN A 299 14.02 -16.14 -3.10
N ASN A 300 13.26 -17.19 -2.79
CA ASN A 300 13.62 -18.52 -3.21
C ASN A 300 13.62 -18.59 -4.76
N PHE A 301 14.24 -19.62 -5.34
CA PHE A 301 14.38 -19.73 -6.79
C PHE A 301 13.02 -19.70 -7.53
N ALA A 302 11.99 -20.35 -6.97
CA ALA A 302 10.66 -20.41 -7.58
C ALA A 302 9.98 -19.02 -7.65
N ASN A 303 10.23 -18.14 -6.68
CA ASN A 303 9.65 -16.80 -6.61
C ASN A 303 10.50 -15.73 -7.30
N SER A 304 11.72 -16.07 -7.72
CA SER A 304 12.69 -15.14 -8.30
C SER A 304 12.61 -14.98 -9.82
N THR A 305 11.58 -15.55 -10.47
CA THR A 305 11.48 -15.60 -11.94
C THR A 305 12.76 -16.21 -12.56
N SER A 306 13.07 -17.46 -12.18
CA SER A 306 14.27 -18.18 -12.62
C SER A 306 15.61 -17.49 -12.21
N GLY A 307 15.63 -16.85 -11.06
CA GLY A 307 16.81 -16.17 -10.53
C GLY A 307 17.02 -14.73 -11.01
N GLN A 308 16.11 -14.19 -11.85
CA GLN A 308 16.26 -12.84 -12.40
C GLN A 308 15.97 -11.73 -11.38
N PHE A 309 15.06 -11.96 -10.45
CA PHE A 309 14.66 -11.00 -9.43
C PHE A 309 14.98 -11.52 -8.03
N PRO A 310 16.13 -11.15 -7.47
CA PRO A 310 16.56 -11.66 -6.17
C PRO A 310 15.65 -11.20 -5.03
N TYR A 311 14.97 -10.06 -5.16
CA TYR A 311 14.11 -9.51 -4.12
C TYR A 311 12.64 -9.45 -4.56
N SER A 312 11.74 -9.60 -3.58
CA SER A 312 10.31 -9.50 -3.80
C SER A 312 9.90 -8.07 -4.15
N ASN A 313 9.04 -7.92 -5.18
CA ASN A 313 8.40 -6.64 -5.51
C ASN A 313 7.37 -6.18 -4.45
N LEU A 314 7.07 -7.01 -3.45
CA LEU A 314 6.25 -6.67 -2.29
C LEU A 314 7.08 -6.08 -1.14
N SER A 315 8.39 -5.94 -1.29
CA SER A 315 9.24 -5.35 -0.25
C SER A 315 8.73 -3.96 0.15
N PRO A 316 8.54 -3.69 1.45
CA PRO A 316 8.05 -2.40 1.93
C PRO A 316 9.11 -1.28 1.87
N PHE A 317 10.34 -1.62 1.53
CA PHE A 317 11.47 -0.69 1.34
C PHE A 317 12.32 -1.12 0.14
N GLY A 318 13.12 -0.19 -0.38
CA GLY A 318 13.96 -0.44 -1.56
C GLY A 318 15.08 -1.45 -1.29
N PHE A 319 15.67 -1.92 -2.37
CA PHE A 319 16.80 -2.87 -2.37
C PHE A 319 18.06 -2.29 -3.01
N ASN A 320 18.23 -0.97 -2.92
CA ASN A 320 19.43 -0.27 -3.44
C ASN A 320 20.58 -0.16 -2.42
N GLY A 321 20.35 -0.64 -1.18
CA GLY A 321 21.34 -0.53 -0.12
C GLY A 321 21.47 0.89 0.44
N ALA A 322 22.62 1.19 1.02
CA ALA A 322 22.94 2.48 1.62
C ALA A 322 23.13 3.57 0.55
N TYR A 323 22.60 4.76 0.82
CA TYR A 323 22.77 5.94 -0.04
C TYR A 323 23.34 7.11 0.77
N VAL A 324 24.54 7.56 0.42
CA VAL A 324 25.20 8.70 1.08
C VAL A 324 25.07 9.95 0.23
N TYR A 325 24.74 11.07 0.85
CA TYR A 325 24.55 12.34 0.17
C TYR A 325 25.15 13.52 0.92
N GLY A 326 25.54 14.57 0.14
CA GLY A 326 25.89 15.88 0.64
C GLY A 326 24.94 16.94 0.09
N ARG A 327 24.56 17.93 0.91
CA ARG A 327 23.69 19.05 0.50
C ARG A 327 24.28 20.36 0.98
N ILE A 328 24.21 21.37 0.15
CA ILE A 328 24.58 22.74 0.47
C ILE A 328 23.37 23.64 0.22
N ASN A 329 22.95 24.39 1.25
CA ASN A 329 21.88 25.39 1.14
C ASN A 329 22.44 26.77 1.45
N TYR A 330 22.02 27.77 0.69
CA TYR A 330 22.34 29.18 0.90
C TYR A 330 21.05 29.98 1.02
N ARG A 331 21.02 30.89 2.03
CA ARG A 331 19.91 31.84 2.22
C ARG A 331 20.39 33.22 1.89
N TRP A 332 19.78 33.87 0.92
CA TRP A 332 19.99 35.28 0.54
C TRP A 332 19.16 36.26 1.40
#